data_8b23e75de88d7855e49d4ee0c32d3737
#
_entry.id   8b23e75de88d7855e49d4ee0c32d3737
#
_cell.length_a   1.000
_cell.length_b   1.000
_cell.length_c   1.000
_cell.angle_alpha   90.00
_cell.angle_beta   90.00
_cell.angle_gamma   90.00
#
_symmetry.space_group_name_H-M   'P 1'
#
loop_
_entity.id
_entity.type
_entity.pdbx_description
1 polymer ?
#
loop_
_entity_poly.entity_id
_entity_poly.type
_entity_poly.pdbx_seq_one_letter_code
_entity_poly.pdbx_strand_id
1 'polypeptide(L)'
;MKNISFARIVILWFCSMAGWAQKATLTVDFSKEIGSMQPAWAWFGYDEPNYTYMKDGKKLLSEIAALSPVPVYVRAHNLLTTGDGTPALKWGSTNAYTEDAQGNPIYDWTIVDKIFDTYIERGMKPLAQIGFMPEALSSKPEPYRHHFVPGQSYTTIFTGWTYPPKDYKKWAELVYQWVKHSVARYGQKEVESWYWELWNEPDSPYWGGTVQEYCKLYDYSADAVRRALPTAKIGGPHVTGPAGRRGGNFLKTFLKHCTQDTNYVTGKIGAPLDFVAFHAKGAPKLVNGHVQMNMGTQLRDISTGFEIVASFPQLKNTPIIIGESDPEGCAACGMKTDPQNAYRNGTMYSSYTAASFARKYALADLHQVNFKGAVSWSFEFEDQPWFYGFRDLATNGVDKPVLNVFRMFGMMSGKRVDVKGNFMYPALTVRDSSVRRSTPDIGGLATKDEGTAAVMLWNYHDDDVAGTAATVDLTLKNIPAQKVNITQYRIDNEHSNSYEVWKKMGSPTNPTAEQITELEKAGQLARYGESKRQTVKDGQLIFSTTLPRQGVGLVTLEW
;
A
#
# COMPACT_ATOMS: atom_id res chain seq x y z
N MET A 1 -45.93 65.09 -20.83
CA MET A 1 -44.96 64.61 -19.83
C MET A 1 -44.30 63.35 -20.41
N LYS A 2 -43.01 63.48 -20.78
CA LYS A 2 -42.28 62.40 -21.44
C LYS A 2 -41.51 61.59 -20.38
N ASN A 3 -41.78 60.31 -20.27
CA ASN A 3 -41.02 59.40 -19.39
C ASN A 3 -39.69 59.02 -20.06
N ILE A 4 -38.58 59.36 -19.40
CA ILE A 4 -37.24 58.94 -19.79
C ILE A 4 -36.88 57.72 -18.96
N SER A 5 -36.73 56.57 -19.63
CA SER A 5 -36.31 55.29 -19.05
C SER A 5 -34.78 55.26 -19.02
N PHE A 6 -34.17 55.21 -17.82
CA PHE A 6 -32.72 55.01 -17.64
C PHE A 6 -32.40 53.52 -17.66
N ALA A 7 -31.77 53.04 -18.75
CA ALA A 7 -31.19 51.71 -18.81
C ALA A 7 -29.85 51.70 -18.03
N ARG A 8 -29.79 50.94 -16.93
CA ARG A 8 -28.53 50.69 -16.20
C ARG A 8 -27.76 49.59 -16.94
N ILE A 9 -26.64 49.97 -17.56
CA ILE A 9 -25.66 49.03 -18.11
C ILE A 9 -24.84 48.50 -16.94
N VAL A 10 -25.00 47.20 -16.61
CA VAL A 10 -24.12 46.49 -15.67
C VAL A 10 -22.93 45.96 -16.49
N ILE A 11 -21.78 46.59 -16.33
CA ILE A 11 -20.51 46.11 -16.88
C ILE A 11 -20.00 45.03 -15.93
N LEU A 12 -20.16 43.76 -16.31
CA LEU A 12 -19.50 42.61 -15.66
C LEU A 12 -18.02 42.62 -16.03
N TRP A 13 -17.18 43.04 -15.11
CA TRP A 13 -15.74 42.83 -15.20
C TRP A 13 -15.43 41.37 -14.99
N PHE A 14 -15.19 40.63 -16.08
CA PHE A 14 -14.52 39.34 -16.02
C PHE A 14 -13.04 39.62 -15.71
N CYS A 15 -12.66 39.54 -14.44
CA CYS A 15 -11.27 39.37 -14.07
C CYS A 15 -10.83 37.98 -14.52
N SER A 16 -10.24 37.86 -15.72
CA SER A 16 -9.45 36.71 -16.10
C SER A 16 -8.24 36.67 -15.16
N MET A 17 -8.33 35.87 -14.08
CA MET A 17 -7.13 35.49 -13.35
C MET A 17 -6.30 34.62 -14.30
N ALA A 18 -5.40 35.26 -15.05
CA ALA A 18 -4.29 34.58 -15.67
C ALA A 18 -3.45 34.00 -14.51
N GLY A 19 -3.74 32.76 -14.16
CA GLY A 19 -2.95 32.04 -13.17
C GLY A 19 -1.54 31.91 -13.71
N TRP A 20 -0.60 32.64 -13.12
CA TRP A 20 0.82 32.49 -13.43
C TRP A 20 1.21 31.04 -13.16
N ALA A 21 1.74 30.34 -14.16
CA ALA A 21 2.27 29.00 -14.00
C ALA A 21 3.27 29.02 -12.85
N GLN A 22 3.04 28.18 -11.83
CA GLN A 22 3.89 28.15 -10.64
C GLN A 22 5.26 27.61 -11.04
N LYS A 23 6.32 28.41 -10.91
CA LYS A 23 7.69 28.00 -11.25
C LYS A 23 8.34 27.32 -10.05
N ALA A 24 8.44 26.00 -10.09
CA ALA A 24 9.14 25.21 -9.10
C ALA A 24 10.60 24.97 -9.54
N THR A 25 11.50 24.92 -8.57
CA THR A 25 12.89 24.53 -8.78
C THR A 25 13.22 23.32 -7.93
N LEU A 26 13.81 22.29 -8.55
CA LEU A 26 14.31 21.11 -7.87
C LEU A 26 15.78 20.91 -8.20
N THR A 27 16.59 20.68 -7.19
CA THR A 27 18.01 20.35 -7.35
C THR A 27 18.25 18.95 -6.80
N VAL A 28 18.84 18.07 -7.61
CA VAL A 28 19.28 16.73 -7.26
C VAL A 28 20.79 16.68 -7.27
N ASP A 29 21.41 16.24 -6.19
CA ASP A 29 22.87 16.13 -6.06
C ASP A 29 23.29 14.65 -5.97
N PHE A 30 23.74 14.08 -7.08
CA PHE A 30 24.13 12.67 -7.17
C PHE A 30 25.40 12.32 -6.38
N SER A 31 26.14 13.29 -5.85
CA SER A 31 27.26 13.04 -4.94
C SER A 31 26.83 12.86 -3.48
N LYS A 32 25.61 13.25 -3.12
CA LYS A 32 25.09 13.22 -1.76
C LYS A 32 24.14 12.06 -1.52
N GLU A 33 24.70 10.90 -1.23
CA GLU A 33 23.93 9.73 -0.84
C GLU A 33 23.33 9.94 0.55
N ILE A 34 22.03 9.62 0.70
CA ILE A 34 21.27 9.76 1.96
C ILE A 34 20.75 8.41 2.50
N GLY A 35 20.98 7.32 1.79
CA GLY A 35 20.58 5.97 2.19
C GLY A 35 20.34 5.04 1.02
N SER A 36 20.07 3.78 1.29
CA SER A 36 19.71 2.81 0.26
C SER A 36 18.27 3.03 -0.23
N MET A 37 18.03 2.79 -1.52
CA MET A 37 16.68 2.68 -2.06
C MET A 37 16.13 1.28 -1.74
N GLN A 38 15.76 1.05 -0.47
CA GLN A 38 15.10 -0.20 -0.09
C GLN A 38 13.82 -0.34 -0.90
N PRO A 39 13.52 -1.52 -1.48
CA PRO A 39 12.29 -1.74 -2.24
C PRO A 39 11.07 -1.86 -1.30
N ALA A 40 10.88 -0.89 -0.42
CA ALA A 40 9.79 -0.87 0.54
C ALA A 40 8.40 -0.76 -0.13
N TRP A 41 8.36 -0.37 -1.39
CA TRP A 41 7.19 -0.33 -2.25
C TRP A 41 6.79 -1.71 -2.82
N ALA A 42 7.68 -2.71 -2.80
CA ALA A 42 7.45 -4.03 -3.39
C ALA A 42 6.63 -4.97 -2.48
N TRP A 43 5.62 -4.43 -1.80
CA TRP A 43 4.75 -5.13 -0.87
C TRP A 43 3.29 -4.79 -1.17
N PHE A 44 2.47 -5.82 -1.39
CA PHE A 44 1.06 -5.68 -1.74
C PHE A 44 0.20 -6.59 -0.87
N GLY A 45 -1.08 -6.24 -0.70
CA GLY A 45 -1.98 -7.07 0.08
C GLY A 45 -3.45 -6.76 -0.12
N TYR A 46 -4.31 -7.66 0.34
CA TYR A 46 -5.77 -7.58 0.18
C TYR A 46 -6.53 -8.48 1.16
N ASP A 47 -7.81 -8.16 1.38
CA ASP A 47 -8.68 -8.89 2.31
C ASP A 47 -9.20 -10.21 1.73
N GLU A 48 -9.39 -10.28 0.40
CA GLU A 48 -10.20 -11.28 -0.29
C GLU A 48 -9.34 -12.28 -1.08
N PRO A 49 -8.73 -13.30 -0.43
CA PRO A 49 -7.71 -14.16 -1.04
C PRO A 49 -8.25 -15.02 -2.19
N ASN A 50 -9.56 -15.18 -2.28
CA ASN A 50 -10.16 -16.02 -3.31
C ASN A 50 -10.20 -15.36 -4.70
N TYR A 51 -9.94 -14.04 -4.82
CA TYR A 51 -9.67 -13.39 -6.09
C TYR A 51 -8.28 -13.70 -6.66
N THR A 52 -7.34 -14.18 -5.84
CA THR A 52 -5.94 -14.48 -6.24
C THR A 52 -5.84 -15.38 -7.47
N TYR A 53 -6.63 -16.45 -7.51
CA TYR A 53 -6.57 -17.46 -8.56
C TYR A 53 -7.60 -17.25 -9.68
N MET A 54 -8.36 -16.15 -9.66
CA MET A 54 -9.22 -15.73 -10.76
C MET A 54 -8.40 -15.18 -11.94
N LYS A 55 -9.02 -15.04 -13.10
CA LYS A 55 -8.35 -14.64 -14.34
C LYS A 55 -7.63 -13.29 -14.21
N ASP A 56 -8.35 -12.27 -13.76
CA ASP A 56 -7.82 -10.91 -13.68
C ASP A 56 -6.90 -10.75 -12.48
N GLY A 57 -7.17 -11.43 -11.36
CA GLY A 57 -6.25 -11.52 -10.23
C GLY A 57 -4.89 -12.12 -10.61
N LYS A 58 -4.86 -13.21 -11.39
CA LYS A 58 -3.62 -13.78 -11.94
C LYS A 58 -2.90 -12.83 -12.89
N LYS A 59 -3.65 -12.07 -13.72
CA LYS A 59 -3.08 -11.05 -14.61
C LYS A 59 -2.38 -9.97 -13.80
N LEU A 60 -3.08 -9.36 -12.84
CA LEU A 60 -2.54 -8.31 -11.99
C LEU A 60 -1.30 -8.77 -11.22
N LEU A 61 -1.31 -9.98 -10.63
CA LEU A 61 -0.13 -10.53 -9.93
C LEU A 61 1.07 -10.71 -10.87
N SER A 62 0.84 -11.11 -12.12
CA SER A 62 1.90 -11.20 -13.13
C SER A 62 2.49 -9.83 -13.45
N GLU A 63 1.67 -8.80 -13.54
CA GLU A 63 2.10 -7.41 -13.76
C GLU A 63 2.87 -6.84 -12.57
N ILE A 64 2.40 -7.11 -11.34
CA ILE A 64 3.10 -6.71 -10.11
C ILE A 64 4.45 -7.43 -9.98
N ALA A 65 4.52 -8.72 -10.29
CA ALA A 65 5.77 -9.48 -10.28
C ALA A 65 6.79 -8.95 -11.30
N ALA A 66 6.31 -8.40 -12.42
CA ALA A 66 7.14 -7.85 -13.48
C ALA A 66 7.59 -6.39 -13.26
N LEU A 67 7.20 -5.74 -12.16
CA LEU A 67 7.54 -4.33 -11.89
C LEU A 67 9.06 -4.10 -11.79
N SER A 68 9.78 -5.05 -11.20
CA SER A 68 11.22 -4.97 -10.96
C SER A 68 11.79 -6.37 -10.68
N PRO A 69 13.09 -6.59 -10.85
CA PRO A 69 13.73 -7.84 -10.48
C PRO A 69 13.79 -8.11 -8.98
N VAL A 70 13.38 -7.17 -8.13
CA VAL A 70 13.32 -7.37 -6.67
C VAL A 70 12.16 -8.29 -6.29
N PRO A 71 12.29 -9.15 -5.26
CA PRO A 71 11.19 -9.97 -4.77
C PRO A 71 10.01 -9.11 -4.30
N VAL A 72 8.81 -9.45 -4.76
CA VAL A 72 7.56 -8.83 -4.32
C VAL A 72 6.93 -9.72 -3.25
N TYR A 73 6.50 -9.11 -2.15
CA TYR A 73 5.79 -9.78 -1.07
C TYR A 73 4.29 -9.53 -1.17
N VAL A 74 3.50 -10.59 -0.90
CA VAL A 74 2.03 -10.52 -0.94
C VAL A 74 1.45 -10.97 0.39
N ARG A 75 0.61 -10.13 0.96
CA ARG A 75 -0.15 -10.32 2.19
C ARG A 75 -1.63 -10.52 1.86
N ALA A 76 -2.26 -11.58 2.36
CA ALA A 76 -3.70 -11.78 2.22
C ALA A 76 -4.32 -12.20 3.54
N HIS A 77 -5.55 -11.76 3.79
CA HIS A 77 -6.34 -12.18 4.95
C HIS A 77 -7.03 -13.53 4.71
N ASN A 78 -7.74 -14.03 5.71
CA ASN A 78 -8.64 -15.18 5.63
C ASN A 78 -7.99 -16.51 5.20
N LEU A 79 -6.69 -16.69 5.41
CA LEU A 79 -5.98 -17.90 4.97
C LEU A 79 -6.33 -19.16 5.80
N LEU A 80 -6.93 -19.00 6.99
CA LEU A 80 -7.41 -20.11 7.83
C LEU A 80 -8.93 -20.03 8.09
N THR A 81 -9.63 -19.08 7.49
CA THR A 81 -11.09 -18.90 7.66
C THR A 81 -11.84 -20.05 6.97
N THR A 82 -12.81 -20.63 7.69
CA THR A 82 -13.64 -21.74 7.18
C THR A 82 -14.63 -21.27 6.12
N GLY A 83 -14.70 -21.99 4.99
CA GLY A 83 -15.64 -21.74 3.89
C GLY A 83 -15.24 -22.46 2.62
N ASP A 84 -15.89 -22.16 1.52
CA ASP A 84 -15.81 -22.89 0.25
C ASP A 84 -14.85 -22.29 -0.80
N GLY A 85 -14.18 -21.17 -0.46
CA GLY A 85 -13.28 -20.49 -1.38
C GLY A 85 -13.98 -19.66 -2.46
N THR A 86 -15.28 -19.40 -2.33
CA THR A 86 -16.01 -18.50 -3.24
C THR A 86 -15.55 -17.06 -3.05
N PRO A 87 -15.10 -16.36 -4.10
CA PRO A 87 -14.74 -14.94 -4.02
C PRO A 87 -15.93 -14.08 -3.60
N ALA A 88 -15.70 -13.19 -2.64
CA ALA A 88 -16.71 -12.23 -2.18
C ALA A 88 -16.04 -11.00 -1.57
N LEU A 89 -16.69 -9.84 -1.63
CA LEU A 89 -16.21 -8.61 -1.01
C LEU A 89 -16.18 -8.76 0.53
N LYS A 90 -15.09 -8.31 1.16
CA LYS A 90 -14.87 -8.37 2.60
C LYS A 90 -14.97 -9.78 3.21
N TRP A 91 -14.79 -10.82 2.40
CA TRP A 91 -14.78 -12.20 2.83
C TRP A 91 -13.77 -13.03 2.05
N GLY A 92 -13.20 -14.01 2.72
CA GLY A 92 -12.38 -15.04 2.11
C GLY A 92 -12.39 -16.30 2.95
N SER A 93 -12.05 -17.43 2.36
CA SER A 93 -12.05 -18.70 3.06
C SER A 93 -11.18 -19.73 2.35
N THR A 94 -10.67 -20.69 3.11
CA THR A 94 -9.81 -21.74 2.58
C THR A 94 -10.23 -23.14 3.05
N ASN A 95 -11.03 -23.23 4.10
CA ASN A 95 -11.41 -24.49 4.76
C ASN A 95 -10.23 -25.34 5.25
N ALA A 96 -9.10 -24.69 5.59
CA ALA A 96 -7.85 -25.38 5.93
C ALA A 96 -7.95 -26.28 7.16
N TYR A 97 -8.95 -26.07 8.03
CA TYR A 97 -9.16 -26.83 9.25
C TYR A 97 -10.65 -27.11 9.51
N THR A 98 -10.97 -28.37 9.72
CA THR A 98 -12.25 -28.83 10.24
C THR A 98 -12.02 -29.92 11.28
N GLU A 99 -13.07 -30.39 11.95
CA GLU A 99 -13.02 -31.51 12.89
C GLU A 99 -14.04 -32.59 12.49
N ASP A 100 -13.70 -33.86 12.70
CA ASP A 100 -14.64 -34.96 12.57
C ASP A 100 -15.63 -35.00 13.76
N ALA A 101 -16.57 -35.96 13.75
CA ALA A 101 -17.57 -36.12 14.81
C ALA A 101 -16.95 -36.44 16.19
N GLN A 102 -15.72 -36.90 16.25
CA GLN A 102 -14.94 -37.21 17.45
C GLN A 102 -14.06 -36.02 17.89
N GLY A 103 -14.05 -34.93 17.11
CA GLY A 103 -13.25 -33.74 17.36
C GLY A 103 -11.77 -33.91 16.92
N ASN A 104 -11.45 -34.88 16.07
CA ASN A 104 -10.12 -35.00 15.50
C ASN A 104 -9.93 -33.98 14.37
N PRO A 105 -8.74 -33.37 14.23
CA PRO A 105 -8.47 -32.40 13.19
C PRO A 105 -8.45 -33.03 11.79
N ILE A 106 -9.04 -32.32 10.82
CA ILE A 106 -8.97 -32.60 9.39
C ILE A 106 -8.36 -31.38 8.73
N TYR A 107 -7.28 -31.58 7.99
CA TYR A 107 -6.57 -30.52 7.26
C TYR A 107 -6.85 -30.64 5.77
N ASP A 108 -7.33 -29.53 5.15
CA ASP A 108 -7.52 -29.42 3.71
C ASP A 108 -6.79 -28.18 3.18
N TRP A 109 -5.67 -28.40 2.50
CA TRP A 109 -4.83 -27.34 1.96
C TRP A 109 -5.19 -26.94 0.52
N THR A 110 -6.22 -27.55 -0.07
CA THR A 110 -6.53 -27.39 -1.52
C THR A 110 -6.67 -25.93 -1.93
N ILE A 111 -7.39 -25.10 -1.15
CA ILE A 111 -7.61 -23.70 -1.49
C ILE A 111 -6.40 -22.84 -1.11
N VAL A 112 -5.76 -23.10 0.04
CA VAL A 112 -4.50 -22.43 0.44
C VAL A 112 -3.43 -22.65 -0.63
N ASP A 113 -3.29 -23.87 -1.11
CA ASP A 113 -2.34 -24.21 -2.17
C ASP A 113 -2.61 -23.43 -3.45
N LYS A 114 -3.88 -23.32 -3.90
CA LYS A 114 -4.22 -22.51 -5.08
C LYS A 114 -3.78 -21.06 -4.94
N ILE A 115 -3.93 -20.47 -3.75
CA ILE A 115 -3.50 -19.11 -3.46
C ILE A 115 -1.98 -19.00 -3.54
N PHE A 116 -1.26 -19.86 -2.83
CA PHE A 116 0.19 -19.79 -2.72
C PHE A 116 0.89 -20.25 -3.99
N ASP A 117 0.40 -21.29 -4.68
CA ASP A 117 0.89 -21.66 -6.01
C ASP A 117 0.86 -20.47 -6.97
N THR A 118 -0.24 -19.68 -6.94
CA THR A 118 -0.37 -18.49 -7.79
C THR A 118 0.73 -17.45 -7.51
N TYR A 119 1.15 -17.27 -6.25
CA TYR A 119 2.27 -16.41 -5.89
C TYR A 119 3.61 -16.99 -6.33
N ILE A 120 3.87 -18.25 -5.97
CA ILE A 120 5.17 -18.89 -6.20
C ILE A 120 5.46 -19.06 -7.69
N GLU A 121 4.46 -19.44 -8.50
CA GLU A 121 4.58 -19.50 -9.97
C GLU A 121 5.04 -18.19 -10.61
N ARG A 122 4.83 -17.04 -9.92
CA ARG A 122 5.23 -15.70 -10.35
C ARG A 122 6.49 -15.18 -9.66
N GLY A 123 7.18 -16.03 -8.88
CA GLY A 123 8.36 -15.63 -8.11
C GLY A 123 8.07 -14.68 -6.94
N MET A 124 6.81 -14.51 -6.58
CA MET A 124 6.40 -13.68 -5.45
C MET A 124 6.58 -14.43 -4.12
N LYS A 125 6.63 -13.69 -3.02
CA LYS A 125 6.87 -14.22 -1.68
C LYS A 125 5.68 -13.94 -0.76
N PRO A 126 5.14 -14.94 -0.05
CA PRO A 126 4.12 -14.72 0.95
C PRO A 126 4.62 -13.91 2.16
N LEU A 127 3.81 -12.93 2.58
CA LEU A 127 3.69 -12.48 3.96
C LEU A 127 2.45 -13.21 4.50
N ALA A 128 2.66 -14.42 5.02
CA ALA A 128 1.62 -15.39 5.30
C ALA A 128 0.91 -15.05 6.63
N GLN A 129 -0.33 -14.57 6.56
CA GLN A 129 -1.12 -14.27 7.74
C GLN A 129 -1.69 -15.54 8.38
N ILE A 130 -1.31 -15.78 9.63
CA ILE A 130 -1.87 -16.85 10.47
C ILE A 130 -3.21 -16.35 11.04
N GLY A 131 -4.31 -16.62 10.31
CA GLY A 131 -5.65 -16.13 10.63
C GLY A 131 -6.61 -16.27 9.42
N PHE A 132 -7.93 -16.08 9.61
CA PHE A 132 -8.51 -15.86 10.95
C PHE A 132 -8.88 -17.20 11.60
N MET A 133 -9.67 -17.16 12.71
CA MET A 133 -10.00 -18.36 13.47
C MET A 133 -10.90 -19.29 12.67
N PRO A 134 -10.54 -20.56 12.43
CA PRO A 134 -11.45 -21.55 11.85
C PRO A 134 -12.70 -21.73 12.72
N GLU A 135 -13.84 -22.01 12.09
CA GLU A 135 -15.12 -22.17 12.78
C GLU A 135 -15.04 -23.23 13.89
N ALA A 136 -14.47 -24.40 13.59
CA ALA A 136 -14.32 -25.49 14.54
C ALA A 136 -13.42 -25.15 15.75
N LEU A 137 -12.54 -24.16 15.65
CA LEU A 137 -11.68 -23.73 16.77
C LEU A 137 -12.19 -22.47 17.48
N SER A 138 -13.13 -21.71 16.89
CA SER A 138 -13.62 -20.49 17.50
C SER A 138 -14.30 -20.74 18.85
N SER A 139 -14.00 -19.90 19.85
CA SER A 139 -14.67 -19.94 21.14
C SER A 139 -16.13 -19.45 21.09
N LYS A 140 -16.51 -18.74 20.00
CA LYS A 140 -17.88 -18.27 19.73
C LYS A 140 -18.16 -18.36 18.22
N PRO A 141 -18.42 -19.57 17.68
CA PRO A 141 -18.48 -19.76 16.24
C PRO A 141 -19.72 -19.15 15.57
N GLU A 142 -20.79 -18.90 16.29
CA GLU A 142 -22.07 -18.47 15.70
C GLU A 142 -22.42 -16.99 16.01
N PRO A 143 -22.86 -16.20 15.00
CA PRO A 143 -22.77 -16.53 13.57
C PRO A 143 -21.32 -16.51 13.10
N TYR A 144 -20.90 -17.42 12.22
CA TYR A 144 -19.52 -17.49 11.75
C TYR A 144 -19.27 -16.64 10.50
N ARG A 145 -20.04 -16.91 9.43
CA ARG A 145 -19.96 -16.17 8.17
C ARG A 145 -20.83 -14.92 8.24
N HIS A 146 -20.36 -13.83 7.65
CA HIS A 146 -21.14 -12.65 7.32
C HIS A 146 -21.34 -12.52 5.81
N HIS A 147 -22.27 -11.64 5.40
CA HIS A 147 -22.47 -11.26 4.02
C HIS A 147 -22.32 -9.75 3.92
N PHE A 148 -21.23 -9.29 3.32
CA PHE A 148 -21.02 -7.87 3.08
C PHE A 148 -21.73 -7.42 1.81
N VAL A 149 -22.48 -6.32 1.91
CA VAL A 149 -23.07 -5.63 0.76
C VAL A 149 -22.59 -4.18 0.80
N PRO A 150 -22.06 -3.62 -0.31
CA PRO A 150 -21.67 -2.22 -0.36
C PRO A 150 -22.81 -1.30 0.11
N GLY A 151 -22.51 -0.42 1.07
CA GLY A 151 -23.48 0.45 1.73
C GLY A 151 -24.01 -0.04 3.09
N GLN A 152 -23.71 -1.27 3.48
CA GLN A 152 -23.95 -1.73 4.85
C GLN A 152 -22.88 -1.21 5.81
N SER A 153 -23.22 -1.21 7.12
CA SER A 153 -22.23 -0.91 8.14
C SER A 153 -21.09 -1.92 8.10
N TYR A 154 -19.87 -1.44 7.94
CA TYR A 154 -18.66 -2.25 8.00
C TYR A 154 -18.51 -3.02 9.31
N THR A 155 -19.05 -2.50 10.41
CA THR A 155 -18.96 -3.13 11.74
C THR A 155 -19.73 -4.44 11.86
N THR A 156 -20.65 -4.75 10.94
CA THR A 156 -21.45 -5.98 10.96
C THR A 156 -20.69 -7.22 10.47
N ILE A 157 -19.48 -7.06 9.96
CA ILE A 157 -18.67 -8.18 9.46
C ILE A 157 -17.94 -8.97 10.55
N PHE A 158 -17.87 -8.45 11.77
CA PHE A 158 -17.12 -9.08 12.89
C PHE A 158 -17.93 -10.18 13.54
N THR A 159 -17.77 -11.41 13.06
CA THR A 159 -18.49 -12.60 13.49
C THR A 159 -17.54 -13.67 14.06
N GLY A 160 -17.91 -14.93 14.09
CA GLY A 160 -17.19 -16.02 14.79
C GLY A 160 -15.72 -16.20 14.46
N TRP A 161 -15.29 -15.79 13.29
CA TRP A 161 -13.87 -15.86 12.87
C TRP A 161 -12.94 -14.87 13.61
N THR A 162 -13.50 -13.91 14.39
CA THR A 162 -12.70 -12.93 15.16
C THR A 162 -12.33 -13.37 16.57
N TYR A 163 -12.89 -14.46 17.08
CA TYR A 163 -12.72 -14.84 18.48
C TYR A 163 -11.49 -15.72 18.73
N PRO A 164 -10.96 -15.74 19.98
CA PRO A 164 -9.89 -16.64 20.39
C PRO A 164 -10.23 -18.11 20.16
N PRO A 165 -9.21 -19.00 20.07
CA PRO A 165 -9.47 -20.43 19.98
C PRO A 165 -10.01 -20.97 21.29
N LYS A 166 -10.94 -21.92 21.24
CA LYS A 166 -11.37 -22.71 22.41
C LYS A 166 -10.25 -23.65 22.94
N ASP A 167 -9.27 -24.00 22.07
CA ASP A 167 -8.11 -24.82 22.40
C ASP A 167 -6.83 -24.29 21.70
N TYR A 168 -5.94 -23.68 22.48
CA TYR A 168 -4.67 -23.12 21.99
C TYR A 168 -3.68 -24.20 21.48
N LYS A 169 -3.76 -25.44 21.96
CA LYS A 169 -2.90 -26.51 21.49
C LYS A 169 -3.31 -27.01 20.11
N LYS A 170 -4.63 -27.16 19.87
CA LYS A 170 -5.16 -27.46 18.53
C LYS A 170 -4.86 -26.34 17.54
N TRP A 171 -4.94 -25.08 17.96
CA TRP A 171 -4.51 -23.95 17.15
C TRP A 171 -3.02 -24.03 16.79
N ALA A 172 -2.15 -24.27 17.76
CA ALA A 172 -0.71 -24.41 17.52
C ALA A 172 -0.41 -25.59 16.59
N GLU A 173 -1.14 -26.71 16.72
CA GLU A 173 -0.98 -27.86 15.83
C GLU A 173 -1.41 -27.52 14.40
N LEU A 174 -2.52 -26.80 14.19
CA LEU A 174 -2.90 -26.31 12.86
C LEU A 174 -1.79 -25.46 12.23
N VAL A 175 -1.22 -24.52 12.97
CA VAL A 175 -0.13 -23.64 12.50
C VAL A 175 1.11 -24.48 12.15
N TYR A 176 1.47 -25.43 13.02
CA TYR A 176 2.58 -26.35 12.79
C TYR A 176 2.40 -27.15 11.50
N GLN A 177 1.23 -27.75 11.30
CA GLN A 177 0.91 -28.56 10.12
C GLN A 177 0.91 -27.70 8.84
N TRP A 178 0.44 -26.47 8.88
CA TRP A 178 0.46 -25.56 7.74
C TRP A 178 1.90 -25.22 7.31
N VAL A 179 2.76 -24.85 8.25
CA VAL A 179 4.18 -24.58 7.95
C VAL A 179 4.89 -25.83 7.43
N LYS A 180 4.64 -27.01 8.03
CA LYS A 180 5.17 -28.30 7.56
C LYS A 180 4.72 -28.61 6.14
N HIS A 181 3.43 -28.43 5.84
CA HIS A 181 2.86 -28.60 4.51
C HIS A 181 3.53 -27.66 3.50
N SER A 182 3.69 -26.38 3.86
CA SER A 182 4.35 -25.39 3.01
C SER A 182 5.80 -25.79 2.69
N VAL A 183 6.56 -26.26 3.70
CA VAL A 183 7.94 -26.75 3.51
C VAL A 183 7.97 -27.98 2.60
N ALA A 184 7.05 -28.92 2.78
CA ALA A 184 6.97 -30.11 1.96
C ALA A 184 6.62 -29.80 0.48
N ARG A 185 5.74 -28.80 0.26
CA ARG A 185 5.27 -28.43 -1.08
C ARG A 185 6.25 -27.53 -1.84
N TYR A 186 6.76 -26.49 -1.20
CA TYR A 186 7.56 -25.45 -1.85
C TYR A 186 9.06 -25.56 -1.61
N GLY A 187 9.46 -26.40 -0.67
CA GLY A 187 10.86 -26.59 -0.26
C GLY A 187 11.27 -25.61 0.84
N GLN A 188 12.19 -26.08 1.69
CA GLN A 188 12.66 -25.33 2.86
C GLN A 188 13.20 -23.95 2.51
N LYS A 189 14.10 -23.86 1.51
CA LYS A 189 14.75 -22.61 1.10
C LYS A 189 13.74 -21.54 0.64
N GLU A 190 12.67 -21.98 -0.02
CA GLU A 190 11.60 -21.07 -0.44
C GLU A 190 10.85 -20.52 0.76
N VAL A 191 10.39 -21.39 1.67
CA VAL A 191 9.60 -21.01 2.85
C VAL A 191 10.42 -20.17 3.85
N GLU A 192 11.73 -20.36 3.95
CA GLU A 192 12.65 -19.51 4.74
C GLU A 192 12.69 -18.06 4.23
N SER A 193 12.36 -17.83 2.96
CA SER A 193 12.29 -16.48 2.40
C SER A 193 11.02 -15.73 2.79
N TRP A 194 9.98 -16.42 3.23
CA TRP A 194 8.68 -15.87 3.61
C TRP A 194 8.73 -15.15 4.95
N TYR A 195 7.65 -14.39 5.21
CA TYR A 195 7.34 -13.85 6.53
C TYR A 195 6.04 -14.47 7.01
N TRP A 196 5.98 -14.86 8.27
CA TRP A 196 4.78 -15.34 8.95
C TRP A 196 4.31 -14.27 9.90
N GLU A 197 3.05 -13.93 9.88
CA GLU A 197 2.48 -12.93 10.78
C GLU A 197 1.25 -13.48 11.51
N LEU A 198 1.05 -13.02 12.74
CA LEU A 198 -0.16 -13.39 13.46
C LEU A 198 -1.21 -12.30 13.30
N TRP A 199 -2.40 -12.70 12.78
CA TRP A 199 -3.64 -11.94 12.81
C TRP A 199 -3.61 -10.64 12.01
N ASN A 200 -4.71 -9.84 12.19
CA ASN A 200 -4.89 -8.52 11.63
C ASN A 200 -5.60 -7.61 12.64
N GLU A 201 -5.10 -6.40 12.86
CA GLU A 201 -5.70 -5.33 13.65
C GLU A 201 -6.30 -5.80 15.00
N PRO A 202 -5.52 -6.48 15.86
CA PRO A 202 -6.05 -7.08 17.09
C PRO A 202 -6.45 -6.05 18.16
N ASP A 203 -6.14 -4.78 17.94
CA ASP A 203 -6.62 -3.65 18.73
C ASP A 203 -8.00 -3.15 18.28
N SER A 204 -8.62 -3.78 17.28
CA SER A 204 -9.95 -3.47 16.73
C SER A 204 -10.91 -4.66 16.89
N PRO A 205 -12.18 -4.56 16.44
CA PRO A 205 -13.11 -5.69 16.45
C PRO A 205 -12.70 -6.92 15.61
N TYR A 206 -11.61 -6.85 14.83
CA TYR A 206 -11.00 -8.04 14.24
C TYR A 206 -10.50 -9.05 15.28
N TRP A 207 -10.34 -8.64 16.54
CA TRP A 207 -10.02 -9.52 17.68
C TRP A 207 -11.04 -9.38 18.79
N GLY A 208 -11.78 -10.46 19.05
CA GLY A 208 -12.82 -10.54 20.09
C GLY A 208 -12.31 -10.94 21.49
N GLY A 209 -11.00 -11.05 21.67
CA GLY A 209 -10.34 -11.38 22.92
C GLY A 209 -9.63 -10.17 23.56
N THR A 210 -8.93 -10.42 24.67
CA THR A 210 -8.07 -9.46 25.36
C THR A 210 -6.68 -9.39 24.71
N VAL A 211 -5.89 -8.37 25.05
CA VAL A 211 -4.48 -8.27 24.60
C VAL A 211 -3.64 -9.41 25.17
N GLN A 212 -3.93 -9.90 26.38
CA GLN A 212 -3.23 -11.04 26.99
C GLN A 212 -3.53 -12.34 26.24
N GLU A 213 -4.78 -12.56 25.83
CA GLU A 213 -5.17 -13.70 25.00
C GLU A 213 -4.50 -13.63 23.62
N TYR A 214 -4.34 -12.42 23.05
CA TYR A 214 -3.56 -12.23 21.81
C TYR A 214 -2.09 -12.59 22.01
N CYS A 215 -1.44 -12.10 23.07
CA CYS A 215 -0.05 -12.45 23.39
C CYS A 215 0.11 -13.97 23.59
N LYS A 216 -0.85 -14.61 24.26
CA LYS A 216 -0.87 -16.08 24.38
C LYS A 216 -1.01 -16.75 23.01
N LEU A 217 -1.90 -16.26 22.15
CA LEU A 217 -2.06 -16.79 20.79
C LEU A 217 -0.77 -16.63 19.97
N TYR A 218 -0.08 -15.50 20.14
CA TYR A 218 1.20 -15.24 19.50
C TYR A 218 2.26 -16.25 19.92
N ASP A 219 2.40 -16.52 21.22
CA ASP A 219 3.39 -17.47 21.74
C ASP A 219 3.15 -18.88 21.21
N TYR A 220 1.90 -19.34 21.19
CA TYR A 220 1.52 -20.65 20.64
C TYR A 220 1.79 -20.73 19.12
N SER A 221 1.52 -19.64 18.40
CA SER A 221 1.79 -19.57 16.96
C SER A 221 3.29 -19.54 16.65
N ALA A 222 4.04 -18.70 17.39
CA ALA A 222 5.49 -18.56 17.20
C ALA A 222 6.25 -19.84 17.54
N ASP A 223 5.85 -20.55 18.60
CA ASP A 223 6.39 -21.86 18.93
C ASP A 223 6.11 -22.87 17.82
N ALA A 224 4.88 -22.93 17.32
CA ALA A 224 4.47 -23.85 16.26
C ALA A 224 5.25 -23.59 14.96
N VAL A 225 5.37 -22.32 14.54
CA VAL A 225 6.16 -21.94 13.36
C VAL A 225 7.61 -22.37 13.51
N ARG A 226 8.24 -22.07 14.66
CA ARG A 226 9.64 -22.41 14.92
C ARG A 226 9.91 -23.90 15.10
N ARG A 227 8.96 -24.67 15.61
CA ARG A 227 9.06 -26.14 15.67
C ARG A 227 8.99 -26.76 14.27
N ALA A 228 8.15 -26.20 13.40
CA ALA A 228 8.01 -26.68 12.02
C ALA A 228 9.20 -26.27 11.13
N LEU A 229 9.68 -25.04 11.27
CA LEU A 229 10.81 -24.47 10.53
C LEU A 229 11.60 -23.51 11.44
N PRO A 230 12.71 -23.97 12.07
CA PRO A 230 13.45 -23.18 13.05
C PRO A 230 13.97 -21.82 12.54
N THR A 231 14.19 -21.70 11.24
CA THR A 231 14.68 -20.48 10.57
C THR A 231 13.57 -19.57 10.04
N ALA A 232 12.30 -19.96 10.18
CA ALA A 232 11.17 -19.15 9.73
C ALA A 232 11.12 -17.79 10.45
N LYS A 233 10.68 -16.76 9.74
CA LYS A 233 10.52 -15.40 10.29
C LYS A 233 9.07 -15.21 10.73
N ILE A 234 8.86 -14.82 12.00
CA ILE A 234 7.52 -14.53 12.53
C ILE A 234 7.49 -13.16 13.20
N GLY A 235 6.36 -12.45 13.07
CA GLY A 235 6.17 -11.11 13.63
C GLY A 235 4.70 -10.68 13.75
N GLY A 236 4.51 -9.41 14.05
CA GLY A 236 3.22 -8.76 14.28
C GLY A 236 3.38 -7.42 15.01
N PRO A 237 2.34 -6.86 15.65
CA PRO A 237 0.98 -7.37 15.79
C PRO A 237 -0.01 -6.82 14.75
N HIS A 238 0.42 -5.95 13.81
CA HIS A 238 -0.45 -5.31 12.81
C HIS A 238 -1.60 -4.48 13.40
N VAL A 239 -1.31 -3.64 14.41
CA VAL A 239 -2.30 -2.71 14.99
C VAL A 239 -2.77 -1.67 13.97
N THR A 240 -3.99 -1.14 14.15
CA THR A 240 -4.66 -0.21 13.22
C THR A 240 -3.93 1.09 12.97
N GLY A 241 -3.35 1.69 14.03
CA GLY A 241 -2.64 2.98 13.93
C GLY A 241 -1.97 3.35 15.26
N PRO A 242 -0.62 3.40 15.29
CA PRO A 242 0.13 3.66 16.53
C PRO A 242 -0.07 5.04 17.16
N ALA A 243 -0.47 6.07 16.39
CA ALA A 243 -0.76 7.40 16.94
C ALA A 243 -2.07 7.42 17.73
N GLY A 244 -2.97 6.48 17.46
CA GLY A 244 -4.18 6.27 18.25
C GLY A 244 -3.87 5.61 19.60
N ARG A 245 -4.53 6.09 20.68
CA ARG A 245 -4.32 5.54 22.04
C ARG A 245 -4.43 4.01 22.08
N ARG A 246 -5.43 3.45 21.39
CA ARG A 246 -5.70 2.00 21.39
C ARG A 246 -4.57 1.24 20.69
N GLY A 247 -4.25 1.61 19.44
CA GLY A 247 -3.19 0.96 18.66
C GLY A 247 -1.81 1.15 19.28
N GLY A 248 -1.47 2.36 19.74
CA GLY A 248 -0.19 2.64 20.40
C GLY A 248 0.00 1.87 21.71
N ASN A 249 -1.04 1.76 22.54
CA ASN A 249 -0.98 0.97 23.78
C ASN A 249 -0.87 -0.54 23.49
N PHE A 250 -1.62 -1.04 22.51
CA PHE A 250 -1.54 -2.45 22.13
C PHE A 250 -0.14 -2.79 21.62
N LEU A 251 0.42 -1.97 20.72
CA LEU A 251 1.76 -2.16 20.19
C LEU A 251 2.80 -2.20 21.31
N LYS A 252 2.79 -1.22 22.22
CA LYS A 252 3.71 -1.19 23.38
C LYS A 252 3.57 -2.44 24.25
N THR A 253 2.35 -2.89 24.55
CA THR A 253 2.09 -4.08 25.37
C THR A 253 2.61 -5.33 24.67
N PHE A 254 2.38 -5.48 23.39
CA PHE A 254 2.88 -6.61 22.61
C PHE A 254 4.42 -6.64 22.55
N LEU A 255 5.07 -5.49 22.26
CA LEU A 255 6.52 -5.41 22.22
C LEU A 255 7.15 -5.69 23.61
N LYS A 256 6.52 -5.21 24.69
CA LYS A 256 6.92 -5.55 26.05
C LYS A 256 6.80 -7.06 26.30
N HIS A 257 5.69 -7.68 25.88
CA HIS A 257 5.52 -9.13 26.00
C HIS A 257 6.63 -9.89 25.28
N CYS A 258 6.92 -9.54 24.03
CA CYS A 258 7.96 -10.21 23.25
C CYS A 258 9.39 -10.01 23.77
N THR A 259 9.63 -9.00 24.63
CA THR A 259 10.99 -8.66 25.10
C THR A 259 11.21 -8.83 26.60
N GLN A 260 10.14 -8.82 27.43
CA GLN A 260 10.27 -8.70 28.88
C GLN A 260 9.33 -9.61 29.68
N ASP A 261 8.19 -10.01 29.13
CA ASP A 261 7.20 -10.82 29.86
C ASP A 261 7.46 -12.32 29.65
N THR A 262 6.83 -13.15 30.48
CA THR A 262 6.98 -14.61 30.40
C THR A 262 6.14 -15.17 29.24
N ASN A 263 6.77 -15.97 28.39
CA ASN A 263 6.15 -16.69 27.31
C ASN A 263 5.24 -17.81 27.82
N TYR A 264 4.02 -17.87 27.32
CA TYR A 264 2.97 -18.81 27.77
C TYR A 264 3.25 -20.27 27.42
N VAL A 265 4.12 -20.56 26.43
CA VAL A 265 4.46 -21.92 26.00
C VAL A 265 5.74 -22.41 26.69
N THR A 266 6.78 -21.57 26.66
CA THR A 266 8.12 -21.99 27.09
C THR A 266 8.43 -21.67 28.55
N GLY A 267 7.67 -20.76 29.18
CA GLY A 267 7.94 -20.25 30.52
C GLY A 267 9.19 -19.34 30.61
N LYS A 268 9.86 -19.06 29.51
CA LYS A 268 11.02 -18.17 29.42
C LYS A 268 10.61 -16.73 29.16
N ILE A 269 11.50 -15.79 29.37
CA ILE A 269 11.28 -14.39 29.04
C ILE A 269 11.34 -14.19 27.52
N GLY A 270 10.35 -13.47 26.99
CA GLY A 270 10.26 -13.05 25.60
C GLY A 270 9.69 -14.11 24.65
N ALA A 271 9.39 -13.66 23.44
CA ALA A 271 8.92 -14.48 22.34
C ALA A 271 9.71 -14.17 21.06
N PRO A 272 9.86 -15.11 20.12
CA PRO A 272 10.46 -14.82 18.81
C PRO A 272 9.76 -13.66 18.13
N LEU A 273 10.52 -12.67 17.65
CA LEU A 273 10.00 -11.49 16.95
C LEU A 273 11.01 -11.05 15.89
N ASP A 274 10.86 -11.49 14.66
CA ASP A 274 11.80 -11.23 13.57
C ASP A 274 11.49 -9.93 12.82
N PHE A 275 10.29 -9.42 12.95
CA PHE A 275 9.87 -8.11 12.44
C PHE A 275 8.71 -7.55 13.28
N VAL A 276 8.61 -6.24 13.32
CA VAL A 276 7.48 -5.53 13.91
C VAL A 276 6.59 -5.01 12.80
N ALA A 277 5.27 -5.12 12.98
CA ALA A 277 4.33 -4.59 12.01
C ALA A 277 3.18 -3.79 12.66
N PHE A 278 2.76 -2.74 11.96
CA PHE A 278 1.60 -1.91 12.29
C PHE A 278 1.01 -1.34 10.99
N HIS A 279 -0.20 -0.79 11.06
CA HIS A 279 -0.84 -0.12 9.93
C HIS A 279 -0.74 1.39 10.06
N ALA A 280 -0.87 2.08 8.93
CA ALA A 280 -0.90 3.53 8.88
C ALA A 280 -1.83 3.98 7.75
N LYS A 281 -2.96 4.52 8.11
CA LYS A 281 -3.98 5.00 7.18
C LYS A 281 -4.07 6.52 7.20
N GLY A 282 -4.45 7.12 6.07
CA GLY A 282 -4.92 8.49 6.01
C GLY A 282 -6.35 8.62 6.54
N ALA A 283 -7.01 9.70 6.22
CA ALA A 283 -8.41 9.91 6.56
C ALA A 283 -9.08 10.87 5.56
N PRO A 284 -9.22 10.48 4.29
CA PRO A 284 -9.87 11.29 3.29
C PRO A 284 -11.32 11.56 3.66
N LYS A 285 -11.79 12.75 3.31
CA LYS A 285 -13.16 13.22 3.58
C LYS A 285 -13.70 13.91 2.34
N LEU A 286 -15.03 13.91 2.21
CA LEU A 286 -15.70 14.78 1.28
C LEU A 286 -15.90 16.16 1.93
N VAL A 287 -15.31 17.21 1.35
CA VAL A 287 -15.36 18.58 1.85
C VAL A 287 -15.75 19.48 0.70
N ASN A 288 -16.84 20.25 0.85
CA ASN A 288 -17.31 21.18 -0.18
C ASN A 288 -17.42 20.57 -1.59
N GLY A 289 -17.85 19.30 -1.68
CA GLY A 289 -18.08 18.60 -2.95
C GLY A 289 -16.82 18.01 -3.62
N HIS A 290 -15.65 18.07 -2.99
CA HIS A 290 -14.42 17.41 -3.45
C HIS A 290 -13.79 16.54 -2.37
N VAL A 291 -12.93 15.64 -2.76
CA VAL A 291 -12.15 14.82 -1.83
C VAL A 291 -11.01 15.64 -1.27
N GLN A 292 -10.89 15.67 0.06
CA GLN A 292 -9.73 16.15 0.77
C GLN A 292 -9.04 14.97 1.43
N MET A 293 -7.79 14.72 1.03
CA MET A 293 -6.98 13.62 1.53
C MET A 293 -6.60 13.79 3.01
N ASN A 294 -5.72 13.51 3.62
CA ASN A 294 -5.23 13.79 4.96
C ASN A 294 -3.94 12.98 5.20
N MET A 295 -2.95 13.21 4.33
CA MET A 295 -1.68 12.49 4.39
C MET A 295 -1.01 12.61 5.76
N GLY A 296 -1.18 13.73 6.44
CA GLY A 296 -0.63 13.96 7.78
C GLY A 296 -1.09 12.92 8.80
N THR A 297 -2.31 12.37 8.70
CA THR A 297 -2.78 11.30 9.59
C THR A 297 -1.95 10.03 9.40
N GLN A 298 -1.73 9.61 8.15
CA GLN A 298 -0.89 8.45 7.85
C GLN A 298 0.54 8.64 8.37
N LEU A 299 1.13 9.82 8.13
CA LEU A 299 2.51 10.09 8.54
C LEU A 299 2.67 10.19 10.06
N ARG A 300 1.63 10.62 10.80
CA ARG A 300 1.63 10.56 12.27
C ARG A 300 1.65 9.13 12.78
N ASP A 301 0.83 8.24 12.21
CA ASP A 301 0.86 6.82 12.58
C ASP A 301 2.22 6.20 12.31
N ILE A 302 2.82 6.47 11.15
CA ILE A 302 4.15 5.98 10.78
C ILE A 302 5.22 6.50 11.76
N SER A 303 5.26 7.82 11.99
CA SER A 303 6.24 8.44 12.88
C SER A 303 6.13 7.92 14.30
N THR A 304 4.90 7.79 14.84
CA THR A 304 4.66 7.25 16.18
C THR A 304 5.00 5.77 16.26
N GLY A 305 4.68 4.97 15.24
CA GLY A 305 5.05 3.55 15.20
C GLY A 305 6.58 3.36 15.21
N PHE A 306 7.30 4.13 14.40
CA PHE A 306 8.77 4.13 14.40
C PHE A 306 9.35 4.55 15.75
N GLU A 307 8.82 5.60 16.38
CA GLU A 307 9.21 6.06 17.71
C GLU A 307 8.98 4.99 18.79
N ILE A 308 7.83 4.32 18.78
CA ILE A 308 7.53 3.24 19.72
C ILE A 308 8.54 2.10 19.55
N VAL A 309 8.81 1.63 18.34
CA VAL A 309 9.79 0.55 18.11
C VAL A 309 11.19 0.98 18.53
N ALA A 310 11.62 2.19 18.18
CA ALA A 310 12.92 2.74 18.57
C ALA A 310 13.09 2.87 20.11
N SER A 311 11.98 2.98 20.85
CA SER A 311 12.02 3.04 22.33
C SER A 311 12.36 1.70 23.00
N PHE A 312 12.39 0.58 22.25
CA PHE A 312 12.82 -0.73 22.72
C PHE A 312 14.25 -1.03 22.22
N PRO A 313 15.29 -0.89 23.04
CA PRO A 313 16.68 -1.07 22.59
C PRO A 313 16.96 -2.44 21.95
N GLN A 314 16.28 -3.49 22.42
CA GLN A 314 16.38 -4.85 21.89
C GLN A 314 15.89 -4.96 20.43
N LEU A 315 15.01 -4.04 20.00
CA LEU A 315 14.36 -4.05 18.68
C LEU A 315 14.93 -3.02 17.71
N LYS A 316 16.03 -2.33 18.08
CA LYS A 316 16.63 -1.23 17.29
C LYS A 316 16.88 -1.59 15.82
N ASN A 317 17.30 -2.81 15.53
CA ASN A 317 17.62 -3.28 14.19
C ASN A 317 16.54 -4.21 13.61
N THR A 318 15.46 -4.46 14.36
CA THR A 318 14.37 -5.33 13.92
C THR A 318 13.66 -4.69 12.73
N PRO A 319 13.45 -5.42 11.62
CA PRO A 319 12.72 -4.92 10.47
C PRO A 319 11.33 -4.44 10.84
N ILE A 320 10.91 -3.31 10.27
CA ILE A 320 9.54 -2.80 10.40
C ILE A 320 8.83 -2.92 9.05
N ILE A 321 7.66 -3.54 9.07
CA ILE A 321 6.75 -3.65 7.94
C ILE A 321 5.47 -2.87 8.28
N ILE A 322 5.15 -1.83 7.50
CA ILE A 322 3.84 -1.18 7.60
C ILE A 322 2.86 -2.07 6.86
N GLY A 323 2.10 -2.86 7.61
CA GLY A 323 1.30 -3.99 7.08
C GLY A 323 0.10 -3.60 6.23
N GLU A 324 -0.37 -2.36 6.35
CA GLU A 324 -1.28 -1.68 5.43
C GLU A 324 -0.95 -0.19 5.43
N SER A 325 -0.73 0.38 4.26
CA SER A 325 -0.17 1.73 4.13
C SER A 325 -0.85 2.55 3.05
N ASP A 326 -2.17 2.64 3.12
CA ASP A 326 -3.03 3.32 2.15
C ASP A 326 -3.67 4.58 2.71
N PRO A 327 -4.31 5.39 1.86
CA PRO A 327 -4.99 6.60 2.30
C PRO A 327 -6.13 6.37 3.30
N GLU A 328 -6.79 5.19 3.31
CA GLU A 328 -7.87 4.87 4.27
C GLU A 328 -8.12 3.36 4.39
N GLY A 329 -9.13 2.98 5.26
CA GLY A 329 -9.62 1.61 5.44
C GLY A 329 -10.41 1.05 4.25
N CYS A 330 -11.39 0.21 4.46
CA CYS A 330 -12.34 -0.45 3.56
C CYS A 330 -12.02 -0.42 2.05
N ALA A 331 -11.22 -1.39 1.55
CA ALA A 331 -10.90 -1.49 0.11
C ALA A 331 -12.15 -1.71 -0.76
N ALA A 332 -13.10 -2.53 -0.28
CA ALA A 332 -14.33 -2.87 -0.97
C ALA A 332 -15.49 -1.86 -0.80
N CYS A 333 -15.22 -0.66 -0.29
CA CYS A 333 -16.21 0.41 -0.18
C CYS A 333 -16.12 1.34 -1.39
N GLY A 334 -17.10 1.28 -2.29
CA GLY A 334 -17.11 2.05 -3.54
C GLY A 334 -17.59 3.49 -3.36
N MET A 335 -17.35 4.34 -4.37
CA MET A 335 -17.68 5.78 -4.33
C MET A 335 -19.18 6.09 -4.33
N LYS A 336 -20.05 5.13 -4.69
CA LYS A 336 -21.50 5.33 -4.66
C LYS A 336 -22.03 5.43 -3.23
N THR A 337 -21.41 4.69 -2.29
CA THR A 337 -21.76 4.69 -0.85
C THR A 337 -20.82 5.56 -0.04
N ASP A 338 -19.56 5.66 -0.48
CA ASP A 338 -18.49 6.41 0.16
C ASP A 338 -17.87 7.40 -0.87
N PRO A 339 -18.52 8.56 -1.13
CA PRO A 339 -18.12 9.47 -2.21
C PRO A 339 -16.67 9.97 -2.11
N GLN A 340 -16.10 10.01 -0.89
CA GLN A 340 -14.70 10.35 -0.68
C GLN A 340 -13.74 9.36 -1.37
N ASN A 341 -14.20 8.16 -1.74
CA ASN A 341 -13.38 7.14 -2.40
C ASN A 341 -13.22 7.36 -3.92
N ALA A 342 -13.84 8.41 -4.48
CA ALA A 342 -13.71 8.73 -5.90
C ALA A 342 -12.26 8.94 -6.36
N TYR A 343 -11.38 9.47 -5.49
CA TYR A 343 -9.95 9.70 -5.76
C TYR A 343 -9.20 8.43 -6.21
N ARG A 344 -9.69 7.24 -5.84
CA ARG A 344 -9.04 5.94 -6.09
C ARG A 344 -8.97 5.55 -7.56
N ASN A 345 -9.77 6.18 -8.41
CA ASN A 345 -9.78 5.90 -9.84
C ASN A 345 -8.75 6.74 -10.63
N GLY A 346 -8.39 7.93 -10.13
CA GLY A 346 -7.64 8.94 -10.86
C GLY A 346 -6.22 9.19 -10.35
N THR A 347 -5.65 10.30 -10.78
CA THR A 347 -4.26 10.69 -10.52
C THR A 347 -4.00 11.12 -9.08
N MET A 348 -5.02 11.48 -8.30
CA MET A 348 -4.91 11.78 -6.89
C MET A 348 -4.29 10.62 -6.11
N TYR A 349 -4.73 9.40 -6.37
CA TYR A 349 -4.17 8.22 -5.71
C TYR A 349 -2.70 8.02 -6.08
N SER A 350 -2.35 8.28 -7.35
CA SER A 350 -0.97 8.18 -7.84
C SER A 350 -0.04 9.20 -7.17
N SER A 351 -0.43 10.47 -7.14
CA SER A 351 0.39 11.54 -6.53
C SER A 351 0.52 11.39 -5.01
N TYR A 352 -0.55 10.98 -4.33
CA TYR A 352 -0.50 10.62 -2.91
C TYR A 352 0.51 9.49 -2.66
N THR A 353 0.45 8.41 -3.46
CA THR A 353 1.34 7.26 -3.32
C THR A 353 2.80 7.66 -3.49
N ALA A 354 3.15 8.38 -4.57
CA ALA A 354 4.51 8.87 -4.81
C ALA A 354 5.02 9.75 -3.65
N ALA A 355 4.23 10.75 -3.26
CA ALA A 355 4.58 11.69 -2.20
C ALA A 355 4.69 11.02 -0.82
N SER A 356 3.81 10.05 -0.50
CA SER A 356 3.80 9.38 0.80
C SER A 356 4.98 8.41 0.96
N PHE A 357 5.37 7.67 -0.09
CA PHE A 357 6.54 6.78 -0.02
C PHE A 357 7.84 7.54 0.22
N ALA A 358 8.04 8.68 -0.45
CA ALA A 358 9.22 9.52 -0.20
C ALA A 358 9.30 9.94 1.29
N ARG A 359 8.17 10.22 1.93
CA ARG A 359 8.10 10.60 3.34
C ARG A 359 8.25 9.43 4.30
N LYS A 360 7.84 8.22 3.90
CA LYS A 360 8.11 6.99 4.67
C LYS A 360 9.61 6.78 4.83
N TYR A 361 10.38 6.91 3.73
CA TYR A 361 11.84 6.85 3.80
C TYR A 361 12.42 7.95 4.69
N ALA A 362 11.97 9.19 4.52
CA ALA A 362 12.47 10.32 5.33
C ALA A 362 12.18 10.16 6.82
N LEU A 363 10.99 9.63 7.19
CA LEU A 363 10.66 9.33 8.59
C LEU A 363 11.48 8.16 9.15
N ALA A 364 11.74 7.13 8.33
CA ALA A 364 12.59 6.02 8.75
C ALA A 364 14.04 6.48 9.02
N ASP A 365 14.57 7.35 8.18
CA ASP A 365 15.90 7.96 8.38
C ASP A 365 15.91 8.84 9.65
N LEU A 366 14.87 9.63 9.88
CA LEU A 366 14.74 10.49 11.07
C LEU A 366 14.74 9.67 12.36
N HIS A 367 13.99 8.58 12.42
CA HIS A 367 13.88 7.71 13.58
C HIS A 367 14.99 6.65 13.66
N GLN A 368 15.85 6.55 12.65
CA GLN A 368 16.94 5.58 12.55
C GLN A 368 16.47 4.13 12.72
N VAL A 369 15.38 3.76 12.08
CA VAL A 369 14.79 2.43 12.15
C VAL A 369 15.01 1.63 10.86
N ASN A 370 14.94 0.30 10.97
CA ASN A 370 15.07 -0.61 9.83
C ASN A 370 13.72 -0.74 9.09
N PHE A 371 13.40 0.23 8.24
CA PHE A 371 12.19 0.22 7.42
C PHE A 371 12.32 -0.79 6.28
N LYS A 372 11.60 -1.90 6.35
CA LYS A 372 11.68 -3.01 5.41
C LYS A 372 10.64 -2.94 4.31
N GLY A 373 9.39 -2.58 4.61
CA GLY A 373 8.29 -2.60 3.65
C GLY A 373 7.07 -1.80 4.08
N ALA A 374 6.29 -1.36 3.09
CA ALA A 374 4.97 -0.77 3.30
C ALA A 374 3.99 -1.39 2.30
N VAL A 375 3.08 -2.19 2.82
CA VAL A 375 2.13 -2.95 2.03
C VAL A 375 1.08 -2.00 1.45
N SER A 376 1.04 -1.89 0.13
CA SER A 376 -0.09 -1.28 -0.57
C SER A 376 -1.27 -2.24 -0.50
N TRP A 377 -2.28 -1.86 0.29
CA TRP A 377 -3.45 -2.71 0.56
C TRP A 377 -4.50 -2.50 -0.52
N SER A 378 -4.25 -3.09 -1.68
CA SER A 378 -5.00 -2.86 -2.90
C SER A 378 -4.75 -4.00 -3.87
N PHE A 379 -5.83 -4.54 -4.45
CA PHE A 379 -5.73 -5.66 -5.38
C PHE A 379 -6.65 -5.45 -6.60
N GLU A 380 -7.64 -6.32 -6.77
CA GLU A 380 -8.64 -6.29 -7.82
C GLU A 380 -9.87 -7.08 -7.38
N PHE A 381 -11.06 -6.60 -7.80
CA PHE A 381 -12.34 -7.27 -7.59
C PHE A 381 -12.94 -7.59 -8.96
N GLU A 382 -12.72 -8.80 -9.46
CA GLU A 382 -13.25 -9.28 -10.74
C GLU A 382 -14.78 -9.31 -10.73
N ASP A 383 -15.40 -9.02 -11.87
CA ASP A 383 -16.86 -8.94 -12.05
C ASP A 383 -17.57 -7.85 -11.20
N GLN A 384 -16.83 -6.82 -10.77
CA GLN A 384 -17.40 -5.65 -10.12
C GLN A 384 -17.59 -4.49 -11.10
N PRO A 385 -18.41 -3.46 -10.75
CA PRO A 385 -18.60 -2.31 -11.63
C PRO A 385 -17.29 -1.60 -11.95
N TRP A 386 -17.12 -1.20 -13.22
CA TRP A 386 -15.94 -0.50 -13.71
C TRP A 386 -15.70 0.81 -12.96
N PHE A 387 -14.46 1.06 -12.55
CA PHE A 387 -14.02 2.29 -11.87
C PHE A 387 -14.96 2.71 -10.73
N TYR A 388 -15.42 1.75 -9.94
CA TYR A 388 -16.41 1.97 -8.88
C TYR A 388 -15.86 2.71 -7.65
N GLY A 389 -14.57 3.04 -7.64
CA GLY A 389 -13.89 3.67 -6.50
C GLY A 389 -13.48 2.67 -5.42
N PHE A 390 -13.40 1.39 -5.74
CA PHE A 390 -12.70 0.42 -4.89
C PHE A 390 -11.22 0.77 -4.82
N ARG A 391 -10.59 0.43 -3.68
CA ARG A 391 -9.14 0.56 -3.54
C ARG A 391 -8.50 -0.65 -4.20
N ASP A 392 -8.31 -0.53 -5.49
CA ASP A 392 -7.75 -1.54 -6.37
C ASP A 392 -6.68 -0.93 -7.30
N LEU A 393 -5.78 -1.78 -7.79
CA LEU A 393 -4.72 -1.42 -8.75
C LEU A 393 -5.20 -1.59 -10.19
N ALA A 394 -6.20 -2.43 -10.39
CA ALA A 394 -6.85 -2.68 -11.67
C ALA A 394 -8.36 -2.87 -11.47
N THR A 395 -9.14 -2.72 -12.53
CA THR A 395 -10.59 -2.94 -12.56
C THR A 395 -10.93 -3.84 -13.74
N ASN A 396 -11.42 -5.06 -13.47
CA ASN A 396 -11.70 -6.08 -14.49
C ASN A 396 -10.55 -6.25 -15.50
N GLY A 397 -9.32 -6.39 -14.98
CA GLY A 397 -8.10 -6.58 -15.74
C GLY A 397 -7.52 -5.33 -16.41
N VAL A 398 -8.11 -4.14 -16.23
CA VAL A 398 -7.59 -2.86 -16.74
C VAL A 398 -6.87 -2.09 -15.64
N ASP A 399 -5.61 -1.77 -15.86
CA ASP A 399 -4.76 -1.07 -14.91
C ASP A 399 -5.27 0.34 -14.60
N LYS A 400 -5.29 0.68 -13.31
CA LYS A 400 -5.53 2.05 -12.85
C LYS A 400 -4.25 2.88 -12.82
N PRO A 401 -4.33 4.21 -12.85
CA PRO A 401 -3.15 5.09 -12.84
C PRO A 401 -2.15 4.81 -11.72
N VAL A 402 -2.63 4.39 -10.54
CA VAL A 402 -1.79 4.13 -9.37
C VAL A 402 -0.81 2.97 -9.57
N LEU A 403 -1.14 1.95 -10.36
CA LEU A 403 -0.21 0.85 -10.65
C LEU A 403 1.05 1.35 -11.37
N ASN A 404 0.92 2.41 -12.17
CA ASN A 404 2.05 3.01 -12.87
C ASN A 404 3.05 3.72 -11.95
N VAL A 405 2.65 4.14 -10.74
CA VAL A 405 3.59 4.64 -9.72
C VAL A 405 4.53 3.51 -9.28
N PHE A 406 4.00 2.30 -9.11
CA PHE A 406 4.81 1.14 -8.75
C PHE A 406 5.73 0.71 -9.90
N ARG A 407 5.30 0.82 -11.16
CA ARG A 407 6.18 0.68 -12.33
C ARG A 407 7.32 1.69 -12.31
N MET A 408 7.04 2.94 -11.93
CA MET A 408 8.07 3.97 -11.76
C MET A 408 9.04 3.63 -10.61
N PHE A 409 8.53 3.17 -9.45
CA PHE A 409 9.39 2.71 -8.36
C PHE A 409 10.28 1.53 -8.77
N GLY A 410 9.78 0.62 -9.61
CA GLY A 410 10.55 -0.51 -10.14
C GLY A 410 11.76 -0.11 -10.97
N MET A 411 11.80 1.14 -11.48
CA MET A 411 12.93 1.72 -12.20
C MET A 411 13.92 2.48 -11.29
N MET A 412 13.66 2.51 -9.97
CA MET A 412 14.46 3.24 -8.99
C MET A 412 15.23 2.23 -8.11
N SER A 413 16.56 2.25 -8.20
CA SER A 413 17.44 1.33 -7.50
C SER A 413 18.66 2.03 -6.89
N GLY A 414 19.51 1.29 -6.21
CA GLY A 414 20.78 1.74 -5.67
C GLY A 414 20.64 2.63 -4.42
N LYS A 415 21.15 3.86 -4.48
CA LYS A 415 21.17 4.80 -3.36
C LYS A 415 20.24 5.97 -3.60
N ARG A 416 19.48 6.34 -2.57
CA ARG A 416 18.75 7.62 -2.54
C ARG A 416 19.75 8.76 -2.41
N VAL A 417 19.49 9.85 -3.12
CA VAL A 417 20.34 11.05 -3.14
C VAL A 417 19.55 12.29 -2.73
N ASP A 418 20.27 13.33 -2.31
CA ASP A 418 19.67 14.58 -1.79
C ASP A 418 18.87 15.32 -2.89
N VAL A 419 17.64 15.66 -2.54
CA VAL A 419 16.73 16.46 -3.38
C VAL A 419 16.25 17.67 -2.59
N LYS A 420 16.41 18.87 -3.17
CA LYS A 420 15.95 20.12 -2.59
C LYS A 420 15.06 20.87 -3.56
N GLY A 421 13.98 21.46 -3.05
CA GLY A 421 13.04 22.23 -3.86
C GLY A 421 12.42 23.37 -3.09
N ASN A 422 12.04 24.46 -3.80
CA ASN A 422 11.42 25.63 -3.20
C ASN A 422 9.96 25.39 -2.77
N PHE A 423 9.29 24.40 -3.33
CA PHE A 423 7.92 23.98 -3.00
C PHE A 423 7.84 22.54 -2.48
N MET A 424 8.96 21.94 -2.16
CA MET A 424 9.02 20.62 -1.54
C MET A 424 8.87 20.73 -0.03
N TYR A 425 7.77 20.23 0.54
CA TYR A 425 7.53 20.30 1.97
C TYR A 425 8.27 19.20 2.73
N PRO A 426 8.95 19.58 3.85
CA PRO A 426 9.58 18.59 4.73
C PRO A 426 8.57 17.56 5.27
N ALA A 427 9.03 16.33 5.49
CA ALA A 427 8.17 15.24 5.98
C ALA A 427 7.43 15.60 7.28
N LEU A 428 8.08 16.27 8.23
CA LEU A 428 7.47 16.70 9.48
C LEU A 428 6.39 17.77 9.26
N THR A 429 6.58 18.68 8.31
CA THR A 429 5.56 19.68 7.96
C THR A 429 4.29 18.99 7.41
N VAL A 430 4.46 18.01 6.52
CA VAL A 430 3.32 17.26 5.97
C VAL A 430 2.68 16.36 7.03
N ARG A 431 3.47 15.74 7.91
CA ARG A 431 2.96 14.99 9.07
C ARG A 431 2.04 15.84 9.95
N ASP A 432 2.44 17.07 10.22
CA ASP A 432 1.74 17.92 11.20
C ASP A 432 0.55 18.66 10.59
N SER A 433 0.60 19.03 9.29
CA SER A 433 -0.41 19.90 8.66
C SER A 433 -1.02 19.36 7.36
N SER A 434 -0.59 18.20 6.86
CA SER A 434 -0.91 17.74 5.50
C SER A 434 -0.47 18.76 4.44
N VAL A 435 -0.97 18.67 3.20
CA VAL A 435 -0.71 19.63 2.11
C VAL A 435 -2.00 20.40 1.79
N ARG A 436 -2.32 21.39 2.63
CA ARG A 436 -3.60 22.14 2.59
C ARG A 436 -3.43 23.64 2.35
N ARG A 437 -2.21 24.10 2.10
CA ARG A 437 -1.94 25.51 1.81
C ARG A 437 -2.31 25.81 0.34
N SER A 438 -2.35 27.07 -0.02
CA SER A 438 -2.61 27.52 -1.41
C SER A 438 -1.62 26.94 -2.43
N THR A 439 -0.40 26.67 -2.00
CA THR A 439 0.66 26.05 -2.83
C THR A 439 0.65 24.54 -2.66
N PRO A 440 0.71 23.77 -3.76
CA PRO A 440 0.92 22.33 -3.71
C PRO A 440 2.33 21.99 -3.23
N ASP A 441 2.52 20.72 -2.85
CA ASP A 441 3.82 20.12 -2.63
C ASP A 441 4.37 19.64 -3.97
N ILE A 442 5.36 20.35 -4.50
CA ILE A 442 6.08 19.99 -5.71
C ILE A 442 7.44 19.48 -5.29
N GLY A 443 7.59 18.18 -5.29
CA GLY A 443 8.78 17.52 -4.75
C GLY A 443 9.26 16.36 -5.61
N GLY A 444 10.30 15.70 -5.12
CA GLY A 444 10.89 14.55 -5.79
C GLY A 444 11.60 13.59 -4.84
N LEU A 445 11.80 12.38 -5.34
CA LEU A 445 12.66 11.34 -4.79
C LEU A 445 13.65 10.94 -5.87
N ALA A 446 14.93 10.90 -5.57
CA ALA A 446 15.95 10.57 -6.57
C ALA A 446 16.85 9.42 -6.10
N THR A 447 17.27 8.63 -7.07
CA THR A 447 18.19 7.50 -6.86
C THR A 447 19.34 7.52 -7.87
N LYS A 448 20.45 6.90 -7.48
CA LYS A 448 21.61 6.62 -8.33
C LYS A 448 22.04 5.17 -8.14
N ASP A 449 22.32 4.51 -9.24
CA ASP A 449 22.90 3.17 -9.29
C ASP A 449 24.07 3.14 -10.31
N GLU A 450 24.65 1.98 -10.54
CA GLU A 450 25.70 1.82 -11.54
C GLU A 450 25.15 2.10 -12.94
N GLY A 451 25.69 3.10 -13.62
CA GLY A 451 25.30 3.49 -14.98
C GLY A 451 23.91 4.13 -15.11
N THR A 452 23.18 4.33 -14.02
CA THR A 452 21.80 4.82 -14.07
C THR A 452 21.46 5.78 -12.95
N ALA A 453 20.45 6.63 -13.18
CA ALA A 453 19.79 7.41 -12.13
C ALA A 453 18.32 7.60 -12.46
N ALA A 454 17.51 7.82 -11.43
CA ALA A 454 16.09 8.08 -11.60
C ALA A 454 15.63 9.20 -10.67
N VAL A 455 14.73 10.07 -11.15
CA VAL A 455 14.13 11.16 -10.39
C VAL A 455 12.62 11.10 -10.56
N MET A 456 11.92 10.66 -9.52
CA MET A 456 10.46 10.73 -9.44
C MET A 456 10.06 12.13 -8.99
N LEU A 457 9.05 12.71 -9.62
CA LEU A 457 8.50 14.03 -9.36
C LEU A 457 7.01 13.94 -9.09
N TRP A 458 6.47 14.79 -8.23
CA TRP A 458 5.03 14.91 -7.99
C TRP A 458 4.62 16.37 -7.83
N ASN A 459 3.35 16.64 -8.18
CA ASN A 459 2.66 17.88 -7.88
C ASN A 459 1.41 17.53 -7.07
N TYR A 460 1.57 17.38 -5.76
CA TYR A 460 0.55 16.87 -4.85
C TYR A 460 -0.12 17.97 -4.04
N HIS A 461 -1.42 17.84 -3.83
CA HIS A 461 -2.20 18.63 -2.88
C HIS A 461 -3.28 17.74 -2.24
N ASP A 462 -3.64 17.99 -0.98
CA ASP A 462 -4.67 17.21 -0.27
C ASP A 462 -6.06 17.36 -0.88
N ASP A 463 -6.38 18.53 -1.46
CA ASP A 463 -7.68 18.76 -2.10
C ASP A 463 -7.65 18.31 -3.57
N ASP A 464 -8.62 17.45 -3.93
CA ASP A 464 -8.82 16.99 -5.30
C ASP A 464 -9.61 18.03 -6.11
N VAL A 465 -8.98 19.13 -6.36
CA VAL A 465 -9.52 20.25 -7.14
C VAL A 465 -8.58 20.61 -8.28
N ALA A 466 -9.15 21.14 -9.36
CA ALA A 466 -8.37 21.66 -10.47
C ALA A 466 -7.36 22.73 -9.99
N GLY A 467 -6.19 22.71 -10.58
CA GLY A 467 -5.13 23.67 -10.30
C GLY A 467 -4.22 23.88 -11.50
N THR A 468 -3.47 24.97 -11.47
CA THR A 468 -2.50 25.28 -12.53
C THR A 468 -1.38 24.25 -12.56
N ALA A 469 -0.97 23.87 -13.76
CA ALA A 469 0.24 23.06 -13.94
C ALA A 469 1.47 23.85 -13.46
N ALA A 470 2.43 23.14 -12.88
CA ALA A 470 3.70 23.71 -12.47
C ALA A 470 4.76 23.51 -13.56
N THR A 471 5.53 24.56 -13.87
CA THR A 471 6.80 24.38 -14.57
C THR A 471 7.86 24.02 -13.53
N VAL A 472 8.48 22.85 -13.68
CA VAL A 472 9.53 22.34 -12.79
C VAL A 472 10.88 22.47 -13.49
N ASP A 473 11.72 23.40 -13.02
CA ASP A 473 13.13 23.50 -13.44
C ASP A 473 13.96 22.51 -12.61
N LEU A 474 14.43 21.46 -13.26
CA LEU A 474 15.21 20.40 -12.64
C LEU A 474 16.70 20.63 -12.92
N THR A 475 17.48 20.78 -11.86
CA THR A 475 18.95 20.87 -11.90
C THR A 475 19.55 19.59 -11.34
N LEU A 476 20.20 18.82 -12.18
CA LEU A 476 20.92 17.59 -11.82
C LEU A 476 22.42 17.90 -11.71
N LYS A 477 23.03 17.60 -10.55
CA LYS A 477 24.43 17.91 -10.25
C LYS A 477 25.24 16.65 -10.00
N ASN A 478 26.54 16.76 -10.30
CA ASN A 478 27.52 15.70 -10.05
C ASN A 478 27.17 14.39 -10.80
N ILE A 479 26.70 14.53 -12.05
CA ILE A 479 26.47 13.39 -12.95
C ILE A 479 27.83 12.83 -13.36
N PRO A 480 28.13 11.54 -13.15
CA PRO A 480 29.46 10.96 -13.39
C PRO A 480 29.69 10.57 -14.85
N ALA A 481 29.07 11.29 -15.81
CA ALA A 481 29.16 11.02 -17.24
C ALA A 481 29.16 12.30 -18.04
N GLN A 482 29.77 12.27 -19.24
CA GLN A 482 29.75 13.40 -20.18
C GLN A 482 28.50 13.46 -21.06
N LYS A 483 27.82 12.32 -21.23
CA LYS A 483 26.58 12.19 -22.01
C LYS A 483 25.65 11.20 -21.31
N VAL A 484 24.37 11.51 -21.32
CA VAL A 484 23.33 10.66 -20.76
C VAL A 484 22.15 10.53 -21.72
N ASN A 485 21.49 9.38 -21.72
CA ASN A 485 20.20 9.22 -22.37
C ASN A 485 19.11 9.51 -21.32
N ILE A 486 18.18 10.40 -21.64
CA ILE A 486 17.09 10.80 -20.75
C ILE A 486 15.79 10.27 -21.33
N THR A 487 15.05 9.54 -20.49
CA THR A 487 13.67 9.14 -20.79
C THR A 487 12.75 9.70 -19.73
N GLN A 488 11.60 10.23 -20.12
CA GLN A 488 10.59 10.72 -19.21
C GLN A 488 9.33 9.85 -19.30
N TYR A 489 8.67 9.61 -18.15
CA TYR A 489 7.38 8.95 -18.04
C TYR A 489 6.42 9.86 -17.29
N ARG A 490 5.11 9.68 -17.54
CA ARG A 490 4.11 10.58 -17.00
C ARG A 490 2.85 9.83 -16.58
N ILE A 491 2.27 10.26 -15.44
CA ILE A 491 0.91 9.93 -15.01
C ILE A 491 0.18 11.26 -14.82
N ASP A 492 -0.81 11.53 -15.65
CA ASP A 492 -1.68 12.70 -15.58
C ASP A 492 -3.03 12.40 -16.28
N ASN A 493 -3.82 13.40 -16.59
CA ASN A 493 -5.12 13.20 -17.24
C ASN A 493 -5.02 12.70 -18.69
N GLU A 494 -3.85 12.77 -19.32
CA GLU A 494 -3.64 12.38 -20.72
C GLU A 494 -2.74 11.14 -20.87
N HIS A 495 -1.96 10.83 -19.83
CA HIS A 495 -0.95 9.79 -19.88
C HIS A 495 -1.12 8.77 -18.75
N SER A 496 -0.97 7.47 -19.08
CA SER A 496 -1.02 6.35 -18.13
C SER A 496 -2.31 6.33 -17.30
N ASN A 497 -3.46 6.62 -17.93
CA ASN A 497 -4.72 6.89 -17.22
C ASN A 497 -5.94 6.31 -17.96
N SER A 498 -6.23 5.06 -17.69
CA SER A 498 -7.39 4.35 -18.22
C SER A 498 -8.73 4.96 -17.77
N TYR A 499 -8.77 5.55 -16.57
CA TYR A 499 -9.99 6.18 -16.04
C TYR A 499 -10.46 7.38 -16.86
N GLU A 500 -9.53 8.26 -17.27
CA GLU A 500 -9.88 9.40 -18.11
C GLU A 500 -10.36 8.96 -19.52
N VAL A 501 -9.77 7.89 -20.06
CA VAL A 501 -10.22 7.30 -21.33
C VAL A 501 -11.61 6.70 -21.17
N TRP A 502 -11.87 5.95 -20.09
CA TRP A 502 -13.19 5.41 -19.79
C TRP A 502 -14.27 6.51 -19.68
N LYS A 503 -13.96 7.63 -19.03
CA LYS A 503 -14.87 8.80 -18.96
C LYS A 503 -15.14 9.40 -20.34
N LYS A 504 -14.12 9.53 -21.19
CA LYS A 504 -14.25 10.03 -22.58
C LYS A 504 -15.11 9.12 -23.45
N MET A 505 -15.15 7.81 -23.16
CA MET A 505 -16.05 6.84 -23.82
C MET A 505 -17.50 6.94 -23.34
N GLY A 506 -17.84 7.85 -22.43
CA GLY A 506 -19.18 8.00 -21.83
C GLY A 506 -19.41 7.08 -20.63
N SER A 507 -18.38 6.61 -19.99
CA SER A 507 -18.44 5.75 -18.78
C SER A 507 -19.27 4.48 -18.95
N PRO A 508 -18.97 3.64 -19.96
CA PRO A 508 -19.78 2.46 -20.25
C PRO A 508 -19.77 1.48 -19.07
N THR A 509 -20.96 0.98 -18.71
CA THR A 509 -21.11 -0.06 -17.67
C THR A 509 -20.70 -1.44 -18.16
N ASN A 510 -20.78 -1.67 -19.48
CA ASN A 510 -20.37 -2.89 -20.15
C ASN A 510 -19.54 -2.51 -21.40
N PRO A 511 -18.24 -2.22 -21.23
CA PRO A 511 -17.36 -1.88 -22.36
C PRO A 511 -17.29 -3.01 -23.39
N THR A 512 -17.23 -2.65 -24.70
CA THR A 512 -16.97 -3.63 -25.77
C THR A 512 -15.53 -4.14 -25.71
N ALA A 513 -15.21 -5.21 -26.43
CA ALA A 513 -13.85 -5.74 -26.51
C ALA A 513 -12.85 -4.71 -27.05
N GLU A 514 -13.27 -3.88 -28.02
CA GLU A 514 -12.46 -2.79 -28.57
C GLU A 514 -12.21 -1.71 -27.52
N GLN A 515 -13.24 -1.32 -26.76
CA GLN A 515 -13.11 -0.36 -25.66
C GLN A 515 -12.19 -0.89 -24.56
N ILE A 516 -12.28 -2.17 -24.19
CA ILE A 516 -11.39 -2.80 -23.22
C ILE A 516 -9.94 -2.75 -23.70
N THR A 517 -9.69 -3.07 -24.99
CA THR A 517 -8.34 -2.98 -25.59
C THR A 517 -7.76 -1.56 -25.51
N GLU A 518 -8.61 -0.55 -25.77
CA GLU A 518 -8.18 0.86 -25.65
C GLU A 518 -7.90 1.25 -24.20
N LEU A 519 -8.73 0.80 -23.26
CA LEU A 519 -8.52 1.01 -21.82
C LEU A 519 -7.23 0.34 -21.31
N GLU A 520 -6.97 -0.90 -21.71
CA GLU A 520 -5.74 -1.62 -21.36
C GLU A 520 -4.51 -0.85 -21.86
N LYS A 521 -4.53 -0.37 -23.10
CA LYS A 521 -3.45 0.46 -23.65
C LYS A 521 -3.26 1.75 -22.87
N ALA A 522 -4.34 2.43 -22.51
CA ALA A 522 -4.31 3.68 -21.75
C ALA A 522 -3.84 3.49 -20.30
N GLY A 523 -4.04 2.30 -19.73
CA GLY A 523 -3.57 1.93 -18.40
C GLY A 523 -2.06 1.70 -18.30
N GLN A 524 -1.35 1.49 -19.42
CA GLN A 524 0.09 1.23 -19.39
C GLN A 524 0.92 2.50 -19.12
N LEU A 525 2.12 2.33 -18.55
CA LEU A 525 3.03 3.44 -18.28
C LEU A 525 3.52 4.07 -19.58
N ALA A 526 3.13 5.31 -19.81
CA ALA A 526 3.43 6.06 -21.03
C ALA A 526 4.72 6.88 -20.89
N ARG A 527 5.54 6.88 -21.96
CA ARG A 527 6.62 7.85 -22.12
C ARG A 527 6.05 9.24 -22.36
N TYR A 528 6.70 10.24 -21.78
CA TYR A 528 6.41 11.66 -22.01
C TYR A 528 7.43 12.25 -22.97
N GLY A 529 7.09 12.24 -24.24
CA GLY A 529 7.98 12.60 -25.33
C GLY A 529 9.00 11.50 -25.68
N GLU A 530 9.95 11.85 -26.54
CA GLU A 530 11.00 10.94 -27.00
C GLU A 530 12.20 10.92 -26.04
N SER A 531 12.91 9.80 -25.99
CA SER A 531 14.19 9.72 -25.29
C SER A 531 15.24 10.59 -25.99
N LYS A 532 16.00 11.37 -25.21
CA LYS A 532 16.97 12.33 -25.75
C LYS A 532 18.36 12.09 -25.19
N ARG A 533 19.37 12.08 -26.07
CA ARG A 533 20.76 12.10 -25.64
C ARG A 533 21.17 13.53 -25.33
N GLN A 534 21.67 13.78 -24.14
CA GLN A 534 22.06 15.09 -23.64
C GLN A 534 23.54 15.10 -23.26
N THR A 535 24.21 16.23 -23.52
CA THR A 535 25.57 16.47 -23.04
C THR A 535 25.54 17.10 -21.67
N VAL A 536 26.25 16.49 -20.72
CA VAL A 536 26.45 16.99 -19.36
C VAL A 536 27.59 18.00 -19.39
N LYS A 537 27.37 19.22 -18.92
CA LYS A 537 28.38 20.29 -18.82
C LYS A 537 28.79 20.45 -17.35
N ASP A 538 30.07 20.32 -17.08
CA ASP A 538 30.66 20.47 -15.73
C ASP A 538 29.93 19.61 -14.68
N GLY A 539 29.55 18.37 -15.02
CA GLY A 539 28.80 17.47 -14.17
C GLY A 539 27.34 17.89 -13.96
N GLN A 540 26.82 18.85 -14.73
CA GLN A 540 25.47 19.37 -14.57
C GLN A 540 24.59 19.20 -15.82
N LEU A 541 23.31 19.01 -15.57
CA LEU A 541 22.26 19.06 -16.58
C LEU A 541 21.07 19.85 -16.01
N ILE A 542 20.53 20.75 -16.82
CA ILE A 542 19.36 21.56 -16.47
C ILE A 542 18.31 21.40 -17.56
N PHE A 543 17.09 21.10 -17.18
CA PHE A 543 15.95 21.10 -18.08
C PHE A 543 14.66 21.38 -17.34
N SER A 544 13.63 21.78 -18.08
CA SER A 544 12.31 22.05 -17.53
C SER A 544 11.31 21.01 -17.99
N THR A 545 10.38 20.65 -17.13
CA THR A 545 9.22 19.83 -17.45
C THR A 545 7.97 20.45 -16.83
N THR A 546 6.81 20.23 -17.46
CA THR A 546 5.53 20.70 -16.90
C THR A 546 4.86 19.55 -16.15
N LEU A 547 4.35 19.80 -14.95
CA LEU A 547 3.71 18.78 -14.13
C LEU A 547 2.32 19.29 -13.69
N PRO A 548 1.22 18.72 -14.25
CA PRO A 548 -0.14 19.11 -13.83
C PRO A 548 -0.39 18.86 -12.35
N ARG A 549 -1.40 19.49 -11.78
CA ARG A 549 -1.91 19.17 -10.44
C ARG A 549 -2.24 17.67 -10.37
N GLN A 550 -1.84 17.01 -9.29
CA GLN A 550 -1.92 15.56 -9.06
C GLN A 550 -1.15 14.72 -10.09
N GLY A 551 -0.28 15.33 -10.88
CA GLY A 551 0.58 14.62 -11.82
C GLY A 551 1.80 13.98 -11.12
N VAL A 552 2.26 12.87 -11.68
CA VAL A 552 3.52 12.19 -11.32
C VAL A 552 4.38 12.04 -12.57
N GLY A 553 5.66 12.31 -12.44
CA GLY A 553 6.64 12.11 -13.51
C GLY A 553 7.82 11.28 -13.02
N LEU A 554 8.44 10.53 -13.92
CA LEU A 554 9.73 9.91 -13.69
C LEU A 554 10.70 10.34 -14.79
N VAL A 555 11.89 10.74 -14.40
CA VAL A 555 13.01 11.01 -15.31
C VAL A 555 14.08 9.97 -15.05
N THR A 556 14.41 9.15 -16.04
CA THR A 556 15.52 8.20 -15.97
C THR A 556 16.71 8.71 -16.78
N LEU A 557 17.89 8.47 -16.27
CA LEU A 557 19.17 8.76 -16.92
C LEU A 557 19.96 7.47 -17.05
N GLU A 558 20.58 7.26 -18.20
CA GLU A 558 21.45 6.12 -18.49
C GLU A 558 22.74 6.62 -19.15
N TRP A 559 23.91 6.10 -18.70
CA TRP A 559 25.23 6.49 -19.22
C TRP A 559 26.20 5.32 -19.34
#